data_c1a073558aaecc62194669d17700fbfe
#
_entry.id   c1a073558aaecc62194669d17700fbfe
#
_cell.length_a   1.000
_cell.length_b   1.000
_cell.length_c   1.000
_cell.angle_alpha   90.00
_cell.angle_beta   90.00
_cell.angle_gamma   90.00
#
_symmetry.space_group_name_H-M   'P 1'
#
loop_
_entity.id
_entity.type
_entity.pdbx_description
1 polymer ?
#
loop_
_entity_poly.entity_id
_entity_poly.type
_entity_poly.pdbx_seq_one_letter_code
_entity_poly.pdbx_strand_id
1 'polypeptide(L)' 'VLIYRPFNINDAIIVDKYEGVVENINLRYTEITQDNKKILIPNAFLFSKPITIKSKEKNEL' A
#
# COMPACT_ATOMS: atom_id res chain seq x y z
N VAL A 1 -21.47 3.12 -3.46
CA VAL A 1 -20.28 3.03 -4.30
C VAL A 1 -19.30 2.03 -3.69
N LEU A 2 -18.85 1.13 -4.53
CA LEU A 2 -17.91 0.12 -4.10
C LEU A 2 -16.50 0.58 -4.42
N ILE A 3 -15.66 0.62 -3.39
CA ILE A 3 -14.28 1.02 -3.55
C ILE A 3 -13.42 -0.24 -3.46
N TYR A 4 -12.74 -0.54 -4.54
CA TYR A 4 -11.85 -1.69 -4.56
C TYR A 4 -10.50 -1.32 -3.96
N ARG A 5 -10.04 -2.15 -3.03
CA ARG A 5 -8.73 -1.97 -2.42
C ARG A 5 -7.94 -3.24 -2.57
N PRO A 6 -6.85 -3.20 -3.29
CA PRO A 6 -6.02 -4.40 -3.47
C PRO A 6 -5.24 -4.78 -2.23
N PHE A 7 -5.16 -3.88 -1.25
CA PHE A 7 -4.40 -4.15 -0.02
C PHE A 7 -5.11 -3.51 1.16
N ASN A 8 -4.65 -3.87 2.34
CA ASN A 8 -5.24 -3.37 3.57
C ASN A 8 -4.18 -2.70 4.42
N ILE A 9 -4.63 -2.02 5.47
CA ILE A 9 -3.73 -1.42 6.43
C ILE A 9 -2.88 -2.53 7.05
N ASN A 10 -1.61 -2.23 7.24
CA ASN A 10 -0.57 -3.14 7.76
C ASN A 10 -0.01 -4.07 6.69
N ASP A 11 -0.48 -4.00 5.46
CA ASP A 11 0.14 -4.76 4.39
C ASP A 11 1.42 -4.07 3.94
N ALA A 12 2.42 -4.86 3.62
CA ALA A 12 3.65 -4.33 3.04
C ALA A 12 3.47 -4.34 1.53
N ILE A 13 3.68 -3.20 0.90
CA ILE A 13 3.49 -3.07 -0.54
C ILE A 13 4.70 -2.43 -1.19
N ILE A 14 4.85 -2.70 -2.47
CA ILE A 14 5.86 -2.07 -3.31
C ILE A 14 5.16 -1.50 -4.51
N VAL A 15 5.29 -0.20 -4.70
CA VAL A 15 4.69 0.51 -5.83
C VAL A 15 5.78 1.33 -6.49
N ASP A 16 6.10 1.01 -7.74
CA ASP A 16 7.15 1.69 -8.45
C ASP A 16 8.43 1.61 -7.63
N LYS A 17 9.00 2.72 -7.23
CA LYS A 17 10.20 2.72 -6.40
C LYS A 17 9.89 2.89 -4.91
N TYR A 18 8.62 2.89 -4.56
CA TYR A 18 8.22 3.11 -3.18
C TYR A 18 7.87 1.79 -2.53
N GLU A 19 8.34 1.61 -1.32
CA GLU A 19 8.09 0.40 -0.56
C GLU A 19 7.81 0.77 0.87
N GLY A 20 6.84 0.10 1.49
CA GLY A 20 6.55 0.38 2.88
C GLY A 20 5.32 -0.37 3.34
N VAL A 21 4.97 -0.13 4.59
CA VAL A 21 3.81 -0.73 5.22
C VAL A 21 2.67 0.28 5.21
N VAL A 22 1.51 -0.15 4.75
CA VAL A 22 0.36 0.73 4.66
C VAL A 22 -0.11 1.08 6.07
N GLU A 23 -0.19 2.37 6.36
CA GLU A 23 -0.65 2.83 7.66
C GLU A 23 -2.03 3.42 7.62
N ASN A 24 -2.38 4.05 6.50
CA ASN A 24 -3.66 4.70 6.41
C ASN A 24 -4.05 4.79 4.94
N ILE A 25 -5.33 4.69 4.68
CA ILE A 25 -5.87 4.81 3.33
C ILE A 25 -7.05 5.76 3.41
N ASN A 26 -6.99 6.85 2.64
CA ASN A 26 -8.14 7.72 2.56
C ASN A 26 -8.48 7.97 1.10
N LEU A 27 -9.41 8.88 0.85
CA LEU A 27 -9.94 9.03 -0.50
C LEU A 27 -8.94 9.63 -1.46
N ARG A 28 -7.95 10.33 -0.96
CA ARG A 28 -7.01 11.04 -1.82
C ARG A 28 -5.66 10.39 -1.90
N TYR A 29 -5.20 9.84 -0.79
CA TYR A 29 -3.85 9.28 -0.76
C TYR A 29 -3.79 8.12 0.22
N THR A 30 -2.72 7.36 0.08
CA THR A 30 -2.41 6.24 0.95
C THR A 30 -1.09 6.56 1.64
N GLU A 31 -1.04 6.36 2.94
CA GLU A 31 0.17 6.59 3.73
C GLU A 31 0.88 5.28 3.93
N ILE A 32 2.14 5.24 3.56
CA ILE A 32 2.98 4.09 3.86
C ILE A 32 4.18 4.54 4.67
N THR A 33 4.69 3.64 5.47
CA THR A 33 5.82 3.91 6.34
C THR A 33 6.98 3.02 5.94
N GLN A 34 8.13 3.62 5.74
CA GLN A 34 9.36 2.90 5.46
C GLN A 34 10.44 3.43 6.38
N ASP A 35 10.97 2.57 7.23
CA ASP A 35 11.91 2.96 8.28
C ASP A 35 11.25 4.03 9.13
N ASN A 36 11.84 5.20 9.22
CA ASN A 36 11.25 6.29 9.99
C ASN A 36 10.59 7.33 9.09
N LYS A 37 10.29 6.96 7.87
CA LYS A 37 9.73 7.89 6.90
C LYS A 37 8.29 7.54 6.61
N LYS A 38 7.49 8.56 6.45
CA LYS A 38 6.11 8.40 6.02
C LYS A 38 5.99 8.94 4.61
N ILE A 39 5.45 8.12 3.73
CA ILE A 39 5.30 8.49 2.33
C ILE A 39 3.81 8.58 2.02
N LEU A 40 3.41 9.71 1.47
CA LEU A 40 2.02 9.92 1.07
C LEU A 40 1.95 9.77 -0.44
N ILE A 41 1.22 8.77 -0.89
CA ILE A 41 1.11 8.50 -2.32
C ILE A 41 -0.32 8.80 -2.76
N PRO A 42 -0.50 9.73 -3.70
CA PRO A 42 -1.85 9.99 -4.21
C PRO A 42 -2.45 8.72 -4.78
N ASN A 43 -3.70 8.48 -4.47
CA ASN A 43 -4.35 7.25 -4.93
C ASN A 43 -4.43 7.17 -6.45
N ALA A 44 -4.55 8.30 -7.12
CA ALA A 44 -4.56 8.31 -8.58
C ALA A 44 -3.26 7.75 -9.14
N PHE A 45 -2.12 8.09 -8.52
CA PHE A 45 -0.84 7.54 -8.93
C PHE A 45 -0.73 6.07 -8.52
N LEU A 46 -1.12 5.79 -7.28
CA LEU A 46 -0.97 4.46 -6.70
C LEU A 46 -1.71 3.42 -7.54
N PHE A 47 -2.94 3.71 -7.89
CA PHE A 47 -3.77 2.72 -8.59
C PHE A 47 -3.50 2.68 -10.08
N SER A 48 -2.64 3.55 -10.59
CA SER A 48 -2.25 3.50 -11.99
C SER A 48 -0.99 2.68 -12.22
N LYS A 49 -0.38 2.16 -11.14
CA LYS A 49 0.87 1.42 -11.21
C LYS A 49 0.67 0.00 -10.73
N PRO A 50 1.50 -0.93 -11.20
CA PRO A 50 1.48 -2.27 -10.62
C PRO A 50 1.86 -2.19 -9.14
N ILE A 51 1.14 -2.94 -8.32
CA ILE A 51 1.38 -2.96 -6.89
C ILE A 51 1.76 -4.37 -6.48
N THR A 52 2.90 -4.50 -5.84
CA THR A 52 3.33 -5.78 -5.30
C THR A 52 2.99 -5.80 -3.82
N ILE A 53 2.23 -6.79 -3.41
CA ILE A 53 1.84 -6.93 -2.02
C ILE A 53 2.66 -8.07 -1.44
N LYS A 54 3.42 -7.77 -0.40
CA LYS A 54 4.20 -8.78 0.27
C LYS A 54 3.34 -9.51 1.28
N SER A 55 3.18 -10.80 1.06
CA SER A 55 2.38 -11.61 1.95
C SER A 55 3.20 -11.99 3.17
N LYS A 56 2.58 -11.96 4.27
CA LYS A 56 3.22 -12.44 5.45
C LYS A 56 3.01 -13.90 5.61
N GLU A 57 2.53 -14.53 5.33
CA GLU A 57 2.24 -15.72 5.71
C GLU A 57 2.32 -16.80 5.12
N LYS A 58 2.41 -16.99 5.22
CA LYS A 58 2.36 -17.66 4.87
C LYS A 58 1.93 -18.68 5.09
N ASN A 59 1.71 -19.13 4.98
CA ASN A 59 1.31 -19.84 5.12
C ASN A 59 0.97 -20.71 5.11
N GLU A 60 0.89 -21.09 5.04
CA GLU A 60 0.53 -21.69 5.00
C GLU A 60 0.31 -22.61 5.03
N LEU A 61 0.24 -23.02 4.96
CA LEU A 61 0.03 -23.74 4.86
C LEU A 61 -0.03 -24.24 4.77
#